data_315f4ed3441b5c5e935b127681d90fa0
#
_entry.id   315f4ed3441b5c5e935b127681d90fa0
#
_cell.length_a   1.000
_cell.length_b   1.000
_cell.length_c   1.000
_cell.angle_alpha   90.00
_cell.angle_beta   90.00
_cell.angle_gamma   90.00
#
_symmetry.space_group_name_H-M   'P 1'
#
loop_
_entity.id
_entity.type
_entity.pdbx_description
1 polymer ?
#
loop_
_entity_poly.entity_id
_entity_poly.type
_entity_poly.pdbx_seq_one_letter_code
_entity_poly.pdbx_strand_id
1 'polypeptide(L)'
;MKRSEINKALRELEALCEKYHCYLPPFCHFTPEEWKTKGHEYDEVRECCLGWDITDYGMGDFDKMGFSLITIRNGNRAMADKYPKVYAEKLLSLNEGQYSPNHFHWYKTEDIINRGGGNVLIRVYNSFPDESIDYESDVTVYTDGRKYTVPAGTQIRLTPGESIYIPQFLYHDFEVEPGTGTVLLGEVSQCNDDANDNRFNRFNPVLEGRFPAIEEDEPPYRLLCTEYPAAE
;
A
#
# COMPACT_ATOMS: atom_id res chain seq x y z
N MET A 1 0.87 17.17 4.73
CA MET A 1 1.73 16.62 5.82
C MET A 1 3.03 17.40 5.89
N LYS A 2 3.60 17.53 7.10
CA LYS A 2 4.96 18.05 7.27
C LYS A 2 6.00 17.01 6.89
N ARG A 3 7.15 17.44 6.38
CA ARG A 3 8.28 16.54 6.09
C ARG A 3 8.74 15.79 7.36
N SER A 4 8.72 16.42 8.51
CA SER A 4 9.03 15.79 9.80
C SER A 4 8.09 14.64 10.15
N GLU A 5 6.80 14.75 9.84
CA GLU A 5 5.81 13.68 10.03
C GLU A 5 6.07 12.52 9.06
N ILE A 6 6.37 12.83 7.80
CA ILE A 6 6.75 11.84 6.79
C ILE A 6 8.00 11.09 7.24
N ASN A 7 9.06 11.82 7.59
CA ASN A 7 10.32 11.25 8.05
C ASN A 7 10.13 10.32 9.27
N LYS A 8 9.26 10.69 10.20
CA LYS A 8 8.91 9.86 11.35
C LYS A 8 8.26 8.55 10.89
N ALA A 9 7.23 8.63 10.05
CA ALA A 9 6.51 7.46 9.55
C ALA A 9 7.42 6.49 8.77
N LEU A 10 8.34 7.01 7.95
CA LEU A 10 9.30 6.20 7.20
C LEU A 10 10.29 5.49 8.14
N ARG A 11 10.81 6.17 9.19
CA ARG A 11 11.69 5.53 10.19
C ARG A 11 10.97 4.45 10.99
N GLU A 12 9.70 4.66 11.33
CA GLU A 12 8.87 3.69 12.01
C GLU A 12 8.65 2.43 11.15
N LEU A 13 8.35 2.60 9.86
CA LEU A 13 8.23 1.48 8.92
C LEU A 13 9.56 0.75 8.73
N GLU A 14 10.70 1.46 8.59
CA GLU A 14 12.02 0.85 8.49
C GLU A 14 12.34 0.00 9.73
N ALA A 15 12.13 0.55 10.93
CA ALA A 15 12.32 -0.17 12.18
C ALA A 15 11.38 -1.39 12.32
N LEU A 16 10.15 -1.28 11.80
CA LEU A 16 9.20 -2.40 11.80
C LEU A 16 9.67 -3.52 10.85
N CYS A 17 10.18 -3.16 9.66
CA CYS A 17 10.78 -4.11 8.73
C CYS A 17 11.97 -4.83 9.34
N GLU A 18 12.87 -4.12 10.02
CA GLU A 18 14.01 -4.72 10.74
C GLU A 18 13.54 -5.67 11.84
N LYS A 19 12.57 -5.23 12.66
CA LYS A 19 12.01 -6.04 13.76
C LYS A 19 11.44 -7.37 13.30
N TYR A 20 10.80 -7.41 12.13
CA TYR A 20 10.19 -8.62 11.58
C TYR A 20 11.05 -9.29 10.50
N HIS A 21 12.33 -8.89 10.38
CA HIS A 21 13.30 -9.47 9.45
C HIS A 21 12.88 -9.40 7.96
N CYS A 22 12.12 -8.37 7.61
CA CYS A 22 11.77 -8.04 6.23
C CYS A 22 12.85 -7.08 5.67
N TYR A 23 13.98 -7.63 5.25
CA TYR A 23 15.11 -6.83 4.76
C TYR A 23 14.80 -6.11 3.46
N LEU A 24 15.16 -4.82 3.40
CA LEU A 24 14.88 -3.95 2.28
C LEU A 24 15.99 -3.97 1.24
N PRO A 25 15.67 -3.78 -0.06
CA PRO A 25 16.68 -3.63 -1.11
C PRO A 25 17.59 -2.40 -0.88
N PRO A 26 18.82 -2.41 -1.41
CA PRO A 26 19.78 -1.32 -1.21
C PRO A 26 19.26 0.07 -1.56
N PHE A 27 18.44 0.22 -2.61
CA PHE A 27 17.92 1.52 -3.03
C PHE A 27 16.99 2.16 -1.99
N CYS A 28 16.37 1.39 -1.12
CA CYS A 28 15.56 1.90 -0.02
C CYS A 28 16.40 2.63 1.05
N HIS A 29 17.69 2.38 1.10
CA HIS A 29 18.61 2.99 2.07
C HIS A 29 19.35 4.20 1.53
N PHE A 30 19.21 4.54 0.24
CA PHE A 30 19.89 5.70 -0.34
C PHE A 30 19.39 7.00 0.30
N THR A 31 20.36 7.84 0.63
CA THR A 31 20.08 9.22 1.06
C THR A 31 19.68 10.10 -0.14
N PRO A 32 19.05 11.26 0.09
CA PRO A 32 18.78 12.22 -0.98
C PRO A 32 20.01 12.62 -1.78
N GLU A 33 21.19 12.72 -1.13
CA GLU A 33 22.47 13.03 -1.76
C GLU A 33 22.97 11.89 -2.64
N GLU A 34 22.85 10.64 -2.17
CA GLU A 34 23.23 9.46 -2.97
C GLU A 34 22.34 9.33 -4.21
N TRP A 35 21.05 9.65 -4.12
CA TRP A 35 20.15 9.64 -5.27
C TRP A 35 20.59 10.58 -6.40
N LYS A 36 21.22 11.72 -6.08
CA LYS A 36 21.79 12.64 -7.08
C LYS A 36 22.93 12.06 -7.89
N THR A 37 23.53 10.96 -7.41
CA THR A 37 24.66 10.28 -8.07
C THR A 37 24.25 9.03 -8.85
N LYS A 38 22.94 8.67 -8.84
CA LYS A 38 22.44 7.45 -9.48
C LYS A 38 22.04 7.72 -10.94
N GLY A 39 22.70 7.03 -11.85
CA GLY A 39 22.46 7.12 -13.29
C GLY A 39 21.28 6.28 -13.78
N HIS A 40 21.27 5.98 -15.06
CA HIS A 40 20.24 5.21 -15.77
C HIS A 40 20.10 3.75 -15.33
N GLU A 41 21.06 3.20 -14.62
CA GLU A 41 20.97 1.86 -14.02
C GLU A 41 19.87 1.76 -12.94
N TYR A 42 19.33 2.90 -12.46
CA TYR A 42 18.20 2.97 -11.54
C TYR A 42 16.90 3.45 -12.20
N ASP A 43 16.80 3.48 -13.52
CA ASP A 43 15.57 3.91 -14.20
C ASP A 43 14.37 3.02 -13.87
N GLU A 44 14.54 1.71 -13.68
CA GLU A 44 13.47 0.83 -13.23
C GLU A 44 12.90 1.29 -11.87
N VAL A 45 13.74 1.73 -10.95
CA VAL A 45 13.29 2.22 -9.64
C VAL A 45 12.42 3.47 -9.80
N ARG A 46 12.82 4.40 -10.67
CA ARG A 46 12.08 5.65 -10.95
C ARG A 46 10.78 5.40 -11.71
N GLU A 47 10.87 4.67 -12.81
CA GLU A 47 9.77 4.52 -13.78
C GLU A 47 8.72 3.49 -13.33
N CYS A 48 9.08 2.56 -12.42
CA CYS A 48 8.15 1.61 -11.81
C CYS A 48 7.70 2.04 -10.40
N CYS A 49 8.04 3.25 -9.96
CA CYS A 49 7.69 3.82 -8.64
C CYS A 49 8.10 2.88 -7.48
N LEU A 50 9.33 2.36 -7.50
CA LEU A 50 9.87 1.56 -6.40
C LEU A 50 10.32 2.47 -5.26
N GLY A 51 10.33 1.96 -4.03
CA GLY A 51 10.82 2.63 -2.83
C GLY A 51 9.72 3.16 -1.92
N TRP A 52 10.06 4.18 -1.17
CA TRP A 52 9.22 4.75 -0.12
C TRP A 52 8.03 5.53 -0.67
N ASP A 53 6.90 5.37 0.00
CA ASP A 53 5.68 6.09 -0.30
C ASP A 53 4.86 6.28 0.99
N ILE A 54 3.95 7.24 0.98
CA ILE A 54 3.06 7.55 2.09
C ILE A 54 1.78 8.19 1.55
N THR A 55 0.65 7.89 2.16
CA THR A 55 -0.62 8.49 1.78
C THR A 55 -1.48 8.79 3.00
N ASP A 56 -2.15 9.91 2.98
CA ASP A 56 -3.31 10.25 3.82
C ASP A 56 -4.58 10.36 2.98
N TYR A 57 -4.53 9.88 1.74
CA TYR A 57 -5.60 9.95 0.75
C TYR A 57 -6.08 11.38 0.47
N GLY A 58 -5.24 12.40 0.73
CA GLY A 58 -5.61 13.81 0.60
C GLY A 58 -6.54 14.33 1.70
N MET A 59 -6.73 13.57 2.78
CA MET A 59 -7.66 13.91 3.86
C MET A 59 -7.04 14.83 4.92
N GLY A 60 -5.71 14.97 4.95
CA GLY A 60 -5.00 15.83 5.91
C GLY A 60 -5.00 15.32 7.36
N ASP A 61 -5.30 14.05 7.58
CA ASP A 61 -5.33 13.41 8.90
C ASP A 61 -4.71 12.00 8.81
N PHE A 62 -3.37 11.97 8.68
CA PHE A 62 -2.61 10.72 8.52
C PHE A 62 -2.79 9.77 9.71
N ASP A 63 -2.98 10.30 10.93
CA ASP A 63 -3.14 9.46 12.12
C ASP A 63 -4.46 8.67 12.13
N LYS A 64 -5.44 9.09 11.33
CA LYS A 64 -6.72 8.39 11.20
C LYS A 64 -6.89 7.69 9.85
N MET A 65 -6.37 8.29 8.79
CA MET A 65 -6.55 7.75 7.44
C MET A 65 -5.23 7.83 6.68
N GLY A 66 -4.71 6.66 6.35
CA GLY A 66 -3.44 6.58 5.64
C GLY A 66 -2.56 5.44 6.13
N PHE A 67 -1.47 5.27 5.45
CA PHE A 67 -0.38 4.35 5.81
C PHE A 67 0.91 4.76 5.11
N SER A 68 2.03 4.26 5.62
CA SER A 68 3.32 4.31 4.93
C SER A 68 3.63 2.97 4.28
N LEU A 69 4.33 2.99 3.16
CA LEU A 69 4.64 1.78 2.41
C LEU A 69 6.00 1.86 1.71
N ILE A 70 6.49 0.68 1.32
CA ILE A 70 7.66 0.51 0.47
C ILE A 70 7.29 -0.44 -0.66
N THR A 71 7.40 0.03 -1.90
CA THR A 71 7.32 -0.83 -3.07
C THR A 71 8.69 -1.45 -3.34
N ILE A 72 8.83 -2.75 -3.04
CA ILE A 72 10.10 -3.48 -3.17
C ILE A 72 10.36 -3.86 -4.62
N ARG A 73 9.32 -4.25 -5.34
CA ARG A 73 9.35 -4.57 -6.78
C ARG A 73 8.01 -4.27 -7.42
N ASN A 74 8.08 -3.88 -8.68
CA ASN A 74 6.91 -3.62 -9.51
C ASN A 74 7.30 -3.74 -10.98
N GLY A 75 6.33 -3.95 -11.86
CA GLY A 75 6.42 -3.69 -13.29
C GLY A 75 5.83 -2.34 -13.65
N ASN A 76 5.71 -2.09 -14.95
CA ASN A 76 5.01 -0.91 -15.45
C ASN A 76 4.14 -1.31 -16.65
N ARG A 77 2.82 -1.34 -16.47
CA ARG A 77 1.89 -1.78 -17.52
C ARG A 77 1.93 -0.89 -18.76
N ALA A 78 2.12 0.41 -18.57
CA ALA A 78 2.21 1.37 -19.69
C ALA A 78 3.54 1.24 -20.45
N MET A 79 4.56 0.63 -19.83
CA MET A 79 5.90 0.43 -20.38
C MET A 79 6.30 -1.07 -20.36
N ALA A 80 5.34 -1.96 -20.62
CA ALA A 80 5.54 -3.41 -20.48
C ALA A 80 6.66 -3.96 -21.37
N ASP A 81 6.92 -3.35 -22.52
CA ASP A 81 8.04 -3.72 -23.40
C ASP A 81 9.41 -3.43 -22.72
N LYS A 82 9.50 -2.37 -21.93
CA LYS A 82 10.70 -1.99 -21.19
C LYS A 82 10.80 -2.69 -19.84
N TYR A 83 9.67 -2.84 -19.14
CA TYR A 83 9.56 -3.44 -17.81
C TYR A 83 8.52 -4.57 -17.78
N PRO A 84 8.88 -5.77 -18.26
CA PRO A 84 7.93 -6.86 -18.50
C PRO A 84 7.48 -7.60 -17.24
N LYS A 85 7.91 -7.17 -16.06
CA LYS A 85 7.51 -7.76 -14.80
C LYS A 85 5.99 -7.57 -14.58
N VAL A 86 5.27 -8.66 -14.33
CA VAL A 86 3.80 -8.66 -14.21
C VAL A 86 3.29 -8.67 -12.77
N TYR A 87 4.18 -8.54 -11.80
CA TYR A 87 3.89 -8.63 -10.37
C TYR A 87 4.53 -7.48 -9.60
N ALA A 88 4.01 -7.24 -8.41
CA ALA A 88 4.51 -6.28 -7.44
C ALA A 88 4.63 -6.91 -6.05
N GLU A 89 5.48 -6.35 -5.22
CA GLU A 89 5.57 -6.63 -3.79
C GLU A 89 5.76 -5.32 -3.04
N LYS A 90 4.98 -5.16 -1.98
CA LYS A 90 5.05 -4.01 -1.07
C LYS A 90 5.10 -4.46 0.38
N LEU A 91 5.67 -3.63 1.22
CA LEU A 91 5.50 -3.67 2.67
C LEU A 91 4.78 -2.40 3.11
N LEU A 92 3.78 -2.54 3.99
CA LEU A 92 2.95 -1.45 4.48
C LEU A 92 2.95 -1.45 6.00
N SER A 93 2.91 -0.27 6.60
CA SER A 93 2.72 -0.11 8.04
C SER A 93 1.42 0.63 8.31
N LEU A 94 0.55 0.01 9.11
CA LEU A 94 -0.62 0.66 9.70
C LEU A 94 -0.45 0.74 11.21
N ASN A 95 -0.70 1.94 11.75
CA ASN A 95 -0.79 2.12 13.20
C ASN A 95 -2.21 1.87 13.68
N GLU A 96 -2.35 1.54 14.95
CA GLU A 96 -3.66 1.45 15.59
C GLU A 96 -4.41 2.78 15.47
N GLY A 97 -5.65 2.71 15.00
CA GLY A 97 -6.49 3.88 14.71
C GLY A 97 -6.43 4.38 13.27
N GLN A 98 -5.46 3.91 12.48
CA GLN A 98 -5.42 4.20 11.04
C GLN A 98 -6.35 3.27 10.25
N TYR A 99 -6.89 3.81 9.17
CA TYR A 99 -7.84 3.13 8.29
C TYR A 99 -7.45 3.35 6.82
N SER A 100 -7.49 2.28 6.03
CA SER A 100 -7.41 2.34 4.57
C SER A 100 -8.82 2.36 3.99
N PRO A 101 -9.19 3.37 3.18
CA PRO A 101 -10.55 3.52 2.67
C PRO A 101 -11.00 2.34 1.82
N ASN A 102 -12.29 2.03 1.91
CA ASN A 102 -12.93 0.97 1.13
C ASN A 102 -12.80 1.23 -0.37
N HIS A 103 -12.16 0.31 -1.09
CA HIS A 103 -11.88 0.38 -2.52
C HIS A 103 -11.82 -1.00 -3.15
N PHE A 104 -11.80 -1.06 -4.48
CA PHE A 104 -11.44 -2.24 -5.26
C PHE A 104 -10.46 -1.88 -6.38
N HIS A 105 -9.89 -2.90 -7.02
CA HIS A 105 -9.01 -2.78 -8.18
C HIS A 105 -9.69 -3.32 -9.44
N TRP A 106 -9.60 -2.58 -10.56
CA TRP A 106 -10.12 -3.06 -11.85
C TRP A 106 -9.23 -4.13 -12.48
N TYR A 107 -7.91 -4.03 -12.28
CA TYR A 107 -6.92 -4.81 -13.01
C TYR A 107 -6.13 -5.76 -12.15
N LYS A 108 -5.63 -5.33 -11.00
CA LYS A 108 -4.81 -6.19 -10.16
C LYS A 108 -5.66 -7.09 -9.26
N THR A 109 -5.11 -8.26 -9.00
CA THR A 109 -5.44 -9.07 -7.82
C THR A 109 -4.28 -8.99 -6.85
N GLU A 110 -4.55 -9.19 -5.56
CA GLU A 110 -3.51 -9.10 -4.53
C GLU A 110 -3.74 -10.09 -3.40
N ASP A 111 -2.64 -10.46 -2.74
CA ASP A 111 -2.65 -11.08 -1.43
C ASP A 111 -2.19 -10.05 -0.39
N ILE A 112 -3.01 -9.84 0.64
CA ILE A 112 -2.62 -9.07 1.83
C ILE A 112 -2.22 -10.06 2.91
N ILE A 113 -0.98 -9.92 3.40
CA ILE A 113 -0.33 -10.87 4.30
C ILE A 113 0.04 -10.12 5.58
N ASN A 114 -0.37 -10.61 6.75
CA ASN A 114 0.13 -10.08 8.02
C ASN A 114 1.56 -10.61 8.26
N ARG A 115 2.56 -9.74 8.12
CA ARG A 115 3.98 -10.08 8.29
C ARG A 115 4.45 -9.99 9.74
N GLY A 116 3.65 -9.34 10.61
CA GLY A 116 3.96 -9.25 12.03
C GLY A 116 3.35 -8.03 12.71
N GLY A 117 3.38 -8.02 14.01
CA GLY A 117 2.83 -6.95 14.83
C GLY A 117 1.41 -7.23 15.29
N GLY A 118 0.56 -6.22 15.17
CA GLY A 118 -0.85 -6.32 15.51
C GLY A 118 -1.63 -7.25 14.59
N ASN A 119 -2.93 -7.28 14.76
CA ASN A 119 -3.84 -7.98 13.87
C ASN A 119 -4.51 -6.98 12.94
N VAL A 120 -4.71 -7.37 11.67
CA VAL A 120 -5.46 -6.56 10.71
C VAL A 120 -6.86 -7.13 10.53
N LEU A 121 -7.85 -6.23 10.44
CA LEU A 121 -9.24 -6.52 10.12
C LEU A 121 -9.51 -6.04 8.70
N ILE A 122 -9.87 -6.95 7.79
CA ILE A 122 -10.16 -6.65 6.39
C ILE A 122 -11.65 -6.86 6.15
N ARG A 123 -12.38 -5.78 5.88
CA ARG A 123 -13.81 -5.84 5.58
C ARG A 123 -14.01 -6.00 4.09
N VAL A 124 -14.93 -6.90 3.70
CA VAL A 124 -15.12 -7.28 2.31
C VAL A 124 -16.57 -7.16 1.85
N TYR A 125 -16.73 -6.73 0.57
CA TYR A 125 -18.02 -6.67 -0.12
C TYR A 125 -17.82 -7.00 -1.60
N ASN A 126 -18.85 -7.60 -2.22
CA ASN A 126 -18.90 -7.67 -3.68
C ASN A 126 -19.20 -6.29 -4.28
N SER A 127 -18.98 -6.12 -5.58
CA SER A 127 -19.46 -5.00 -6.35
C SER A 127 -20.53 -5.42 -7.35
N PHE A 128 -21.47 -4.52 -7.65
CA PHE A 128 -22.36 -4.66 -8.80
C PHE A 128 -21.65 -4.31 -10.12
N PRO A 129 -22.22 -4.69 -11.28
CA PRO A 129 -21.64 -4.33 -12.59
C PRO A 129 -21.52 -2.83 -12.86
N ASP A 130 -22.28 -1.98 -12.17
CA ASP A 130 -22.19 -0.53 -12.21
C ASP A 130 -21.14 0.04 -11.22
N GLU A 131 -20.32 -0.85 -10.65
CA GLU A 131 -19.27 -0.54 -9.67
C GLU A 131 -19.80 -0.04 -8.30
N SER A 132 -21.09 -0.08 -8.06
CA SER A 132 -21.61 0.17 -6.71
C SER A 132 -21.36 -1.03 -5.80
N ILE A 133 -21.33 -0.76 -4.50
CA ILE A 133 -21.08 -1.79 -3.49
C ILE A 133 -22.33 -2.64 -3.27
N ASP A 134 -22.17 -3.96 -3.18
CA ASP A 134 -23.23 -4.89 -2.81
C ASP A 134 -23.19 -5.15 -1.30
N TYR A 135 -24.17 -4.62 -0.59
CA TYR A 135 -24.29 -4.76 0.87
C TYR A 135 -25.06 -6.02 1.29
N GLU A 136 -25.58 -6.81 0.37
CA GLU A 136 -26.53 -7.88 0.65
C GLU A 136 -25.99 -9.28 0.35
N SER A 137 -25.29 -9.45 -0.76
CA SER A 137 -24.85 -10.77 -1.20
C SER A 137 -23.65 -11.28 -0.40
N ASP A 138 -23.70 -12.56 -0.07
CA ASP A 138 -22.56 -13.24 0.55
C ASP A 138 -21.28 -13.15 -0.29
N VAL A 139 -20.17 -12.93 0.38
CA VAL A 139 -18.84 -12.78 -0.23
C VAL A 139 -18.06 -14.09 -0.13
N THR A 140 -17.51 -14.55 -1.26
CA THR A 140 -16.54 -15.65 -1.26
C THR A 140 -15.16 -15.11 -0.92
N VAL A 141 -14.54 -15.65 0.14
CA VAL A 141 -13.18 -15.27 0.58
C VAL A 141 -12.23 -16.46 0.49
N TYR A 142 -10.95 -16.13 0.32
CA TYR A 142 -9.85 -17.09 0.24
C TYR A 142 -8.77 -16.65 1.22
N THR A 143 -8.54 -17.44 2.26
CA THR A 143 -7.49 -17.20 3.26
C THR A 143 -6.59 -18.42 3.36
N ASP A 144 -5.30 -18.25 3.14
CA ASP A 144 -4.30 -19.33 3.29
C ASP A 144 -4.66 -20.64 2.56
N GLY A 145 -5.20 -20.54 1.33
CA GLY A 145 -5.64 -21.67 0.51
C GLY A 145 -7.02 -22.23 0.88
N ARG A 146 -7.68 -21.71 1.90
CA ARG A 146 -9.03 -22.09 2.31
C ARG A 146 -10.05 -21.17 1.65
N LYS A 147 -11.07 -21.75 0.99
CA LYS A 147 -12.23 -21.06 0.41
C LYS A 147 -13.46 -21.21 1.29
N TYR A 148 -14.16 -20.11 1.57
CA TYR A 148 -15.41 -20.10 2.32
C TYR A 148 -16.24 -18.87 1.99
N THR A 149 -17.47 -18.80 2.51
CA THR A 149 -18.41 -17.70 2.23
C THR A 149 -18.75 -16.99 3.53
N VAL A 150 -18.88 -15.68 3.49
CA VAL A 150 -19.23 -14.81 4.63
C VAL A 150 -20.29 -13.80 4.20
N PRO A 151 -21.14 -13.29 5.10
CA PRO A 151 -22.04 -12.18 4.82
C PRO A 151 -21.28 -10.92 4.36
N ALA A 152 -21.91 -10.10 3.52
CA ALA A 152 -21.37 -8.79 3.13
C ALA A 152 -20.99 -7.95 4.37
N GLY A 153 -19.85 -7.26 4.30
CA GLY A 153 -19.34 -6.43 5.39
C GLY A 153 -18.68 -7.18 6.54
N THR A 154 -18.49 -8.50 6.41
CA THR A 154 -17.73 -9.26 7.40
C THR A 154 -16.27 -8.76 7.45
N GLN A 155 -15.76 -8.56 8.65
CA GLN A 155 -14.34 -8.31 8.89
C GLN A 155 -13.60 -9.65 9.03
N ILE A 156 -12.68 -9.89 8.11
CA ILE A 156 -11.77 -11.03 8.16
C ILE A 156 -10.56 -10.61 8.99
N ARG A 157 -10.33 -11.29 10.11
CA ARG A 157 -9.22 -11.04 11.01
C ARG A 157 -8.01 -11.85 10.59
N LEU A 158 -6.88 -11.19 10.35
CA LEU A 158 -5.61 -11.85 10.05
C LEU A 158 -4.62 -11.60 11.19
N THR A 159 -4.14 -12.67 11.80
CA THR A 159 -3.02 -12.66 12.75
C THR A 159 -1.69 -12.84 12.01
N PRO A 160 -0.53 -12.60 12.67
CA PRO A 160 0.77 -12.78 12.02
C PRO A 160 0.94 -14.13 11.33
N GLY A 161 1.26 -14.10 10.04
CA GLY A 161 1.41 -15.26 9.15
C GLY A 161 0.21 -15.56 8.27
N GLU A 162 -0.98 -15.07 8.62
CA GLU A 162 -2.21 -15.28 7.82
C GLU A 162 -2.31 -14.30 6.66
N SER A 163 -3.03 -14.70 5.60
CA SER A 163 -3.23 -13.91 4.39
C SER A 163 -4.64 -14.03 3.84
N ILE A 164 -5.04 -13.05 3.03
CA ILE A 164 -6.28 -13.07 2.25
C ILE A 164 -5.96 -12.71 0.79
N TYR A 165 -6.55 -13.47 -0.14
CA TYR A 165 -6.55 -13.13 -1.56
C TYR A 165 -7.72 -12.20 -1.88
N ILE A 166 -7.43 -11.08 -2.51
CA ILE A 166 -8.37 -10.06 -2.97
C ILE A 166 -8.45 -10.12 -4.50
N PRO A 167 -9.54 -10.66 -5.07
CA PRO A 167 -9.78 -10.62 -6.52
C PRO A 167 -10.15 -9.21 -6.99
N GLN A 168 -10.08 -9.00 -8.31
CA GLN A 168 -10.61 -7.80 -8.96
C GLN A 168 -12.06 -7.56 -8.54
N PHE A 169 -12.47 -6.29 -8.48
CA PHE A 169 -13.82 -5.85 -8.14
C PHE A 169 -14.33 -6.24 -6.74
N LEU A 170 -13.47 -6.79 -5.87
CA LEU A 170 -13.82 -7.02 -4.46
C LEU A 170 -13.53 -5.77 -3.66
N TYR A 171 -14.57 -5.10 -3.17
CA TYR A 171 -14.42 -4.00 -2.25
C TYR A 171 -13.81 -4.47 -0.94
N HIS A 172 -12.76 -3.80 -0.53
CA HIS A 172 -12.08 -4.07 0.74
C HIS A 172 -11.61 -2.78 1.39
N ASP A 173 -11.58 -2.79 2.69
CA ASP A 173 -10.92 -1.81 3.55
C ASP A 173 -10.15 -2.56 4.64
N PHE A 174 -9.19 -1.91 5.26
CA PHE A 174 -8.49 -2.52 6.38
C PHE A 174 -8.15 -1.53 7.47
N GLU A 175 -8.18 -2.01 8.69
CA GLU A 175 -7.84 -1.32 9.92
C GLU A 175 -7.11 -2.25 10.87
N VAL A 176 -6.38 -1.68 11.83
CA VAL A 176 -5.74 -2.48 12.89
C VAL A 176 -6.76 -2.82 13.97
N GLU A 177 -6.76 -4.07 14.44
CA GLU A 177 -7.59 -4.49 15.57
C GLU A 177 -7.18 -3.71 16.83
N PRO A 178 -8.11 -3.00 17.49
CA PRO A 178 -7.80 -2.20 18.67
C PRO A 178 -7.10 -3.00 19.78
N GLY A 179 -6.06 -2.42 20.39
CA GLY A 179 -5.29 -3.03 21.47
C GLY A 179 -4.20 -4.00 21.03
N THR A 180 -3.98 -4.17 19.70
CA THR A 180 -2.96 -5.10 19.19
C THR A 180 -1.69 -4.40 18.67
N GLY A 181 -1.72 -3.05 18.54
CA GLY A 181 -0.58 -2.23 18.13
C GLY A 181 -0.35 -2.24 16.62
N THR A 182 0.73 -1.58 16.19
CA THR A 182 1.10 -1.43 14.78
C THR A 182 1.28 -2.78 14.07
N VAL A 183 0.81 -2.88 12.83
CA VAL A 183 0.95 -4.06 11.98
C VAL A 183 1.89 -3.79 10.81
N LEU A 184 2.74 -4.76 10.48
CA LEU A 184 3.46 -4.84 9.22
C LEU A 184 2.71 -5.77 8.28
N LEU A 185 2.24 -5.24 7.15
CA LEU A 185 1.62 -6.00 6.09
C LEU A 185 2.57 -6.20 4.92
N GLY A 186 2.42 -7.31 4.22
CA GLY A 186 2.97 -7.53 2.89
C GLY A 186 1.83 -7.53 1.88
N GLU A 187 2.05 -6.93 0.73
CA GLU A 187 1.19 -7.06 -0.45
C GLU A 187 1.99 -7.76 -1.54
N VAL A 188 1.44 -8.84 -2.09
CA VAL A 188 1.93 -9.46 -3.32
C VAL A 188 0.80 -9.36 -4.34
N SER A 189 1.05 -8.70 -5.46
CA SER A 189 0.00 -8.40 -6.43
C SER A 189 0.49 -8.51 -7.87
N GLN A 190 -0.42 -8.38 -8.82
CA GLN A 190 -0.06 -7.98 -10.18
C GLN A 190 0.52 -6.56 -10.15
N CYS A 191 1.02 -6.07 -11.31
CA CYS A 191 1.59 -4.73 -11.41
C CYS A 191 0.71 -3.68 -10.74
N ASN A 192 1.31 -2.94 -9.83
CA ASN A 192 0.66 -1.85 -9.12
C ASN A 192 0.63 -0.58 -9.99
N ASP A 193 -0.54 0.02 -10.09
CA ASP A 193 -0.78 1.33 -10.71
C ASP A 193 -1.78 2.11 -9.85
N ASP A 194 -1.28 2.62 -8.74
CA ASP A 194 -2.13 3.29 -7.76
C ASP A 194 -2.84 4.53 -8.30
N ALA A 195 -2.36 5.12 -9.39
CA ALA A 195 -3.00 6.29 -10.01
C ALA A 195 -4.26 5.91 -10.81
N ASN A 196 -4.31 4.69 -11.39
CA ASN A 196 -5.33 4.32 -12.35
C ASN A 196 -6.09 3.03 -11.99
N ASP A 197 -5.75 2.35 -10.90
CA ASP A 197 -6.32 1.03 -10.54
C ASP A 197 -6.99 1.00 -9.17
N ASN A 198 -7.52 2.14 -8.69
CA ASN A 198 -8.25 2.21 -7.43
C ASN A 198 -9.63 2.85 -7.61
N ARG A 199 -10.69 2.12 -7.27
CA ARG A 199 -12.06 2.60 -7.22
C ARG A 199 -12.51 2.73 -5.77
N PHE A 200 -12.49 3.95 -5.25
CA PHE A 200 -12.90 4.21 -3.87
C PHE A 200 -14.40 4.34 -3.73
N ASN A 201 -14.97 3.69 -2.70
CA ASN A 201 -16.33 3.91 -2.27
C ASN A 201 -16.38 5.19 -1.41
N ARG A 202 -17.45 5.98 -1.47
CA ARG A 202 -17.72 7.21 -0.70
C ARG A 202 -16.89 8.46 -1.03
N PHE A 203 -15.73 8.32 -1.63
CA PHE A 203 -14.97 9.47 -2.08
C PHE A 203 -15.24 9.67 -3.55
N ASN A 204 -15.27 10.94 -3.99
CA ASN A 204 -15.31 11.23 -5.42
C ASN A 204 -14.35 10.27 -6.15
N PRO A 205 -14.73 9.62 -7.26
CA PRO A 205 -13.99 8.51 -7.88
C PRO A 205 -12.51 8.80 -8.14
N VAL A 206 -12.12 10.05 -8.03
CA VAL A 206 -10.71 10.47 -8.02
C VAL A 206 -10.45 11.07 -6.65
N LEU A 207 -9.77 10.35 -5.76
CA LEU A 207 -9.08 10.99 -4.67
C LEU A 207 -8.00 11.89 -5.30
N GLU A 208 -8.32 13.17 -5.43
CA GLU A 208 -7.32 14.16 -5.78
C GLU A 208 -6.33 14.24 -4.61
N GLY A 209 -5.02 14.13 -4.90
CA GLY A 209 -4.00 14.24 -3.88
C GLY A 209 -3.66 12.95 -3.16
N ARG A 210 -3.46 11.89 -3.91
CA ARG A 210 -2.91 10.62 -3.42
C ARG A 210 -1.62 10.79 -2.62
N PHE A 211 -0.76 11.71 -3.03
CA PHE A 211 0.38 12.14 -2.24
C PHE A 211 -0.02 13.39 -1.43
N PRO A 212 0.21 13.40 -0.11
CA PRO A 212 -0.07 14.58 0.68
C PRO A 212 0.77 15.77 0.17
N ALA A 213 0.17 16.97 0.17
CA ALA A 213 0.96 18.17 -0.03
C ALA A 213 2.01 18.26 1.08
N ILE A 214 3.30 18.38 0.70
CA ILE A 214 4.40 18.35 1.64
C ILE A 214 4.77 19.78 2.05
N GLU A 215 4.76 20.04 3.36
CA GLU A 215 5.34 21.23 3.98
C GLU A 215 6.76 20.87 4.42
N GLU A 216 7.76 21.50 3.79
CA GLU A 216 9.19 21.24 4.01
C GLU A 216 9.68 21.96 5.27
N ASP A 217 9.51 21.36 6.43
CA ASP A 217 9.96 21.88 7.74
C ASP A 217 11.30 21.27 8.19
N GLU A 218 11.77 20.19 7.57
CA GLU A 218 13.10 19.61 7.75
C GLU A 218 13.58 18.91 6.47
N PRO A 219 14.88 18.56 6.34
CA PRO A 219 15.37 17.78 5.22
C PRO A 219 14.74 16.38 5.16
N PRO A 220 14.50 15.82 3.94
CA PRO A 220 13.96 14.46 3.80
C PRO A 220 14.93 13.41 4.34
N TYR A 221 14.41 12.48 5.14
CA TYR A 221 15.14 11.29 5.59
C TYR A 221 15.41 10.33 4.43
N ARG A 222 14.40 10.06 3.64
CA ARG A 222 14.41 9.32 2.37
C ARG A 222 13.58 10.09 1.36
N LEU A 223 13.89 9.92 0.08
CA LEU A 223 13.01 10.42 -0.98
C LEU A 223 11.84 9.46 -1.18
N LEU A 224 10.65 10.01 -1.38
CA LEU A 224 9.51 9.24 -1.84
C LEU A 224 9.71 8.84 -3.31
N CYS A 225 9.02 7.81 -3.76
CA CYS A 225 9.18 7.29 -5.13
C CYS A 225 8.87 8.32 -6.23
N THR A 226 8.15 9.39 -5.89
CA THR A 226 7.84 10.52 -6.77
C THR A 226 8.86 11.66 -6.72
N GLU A 227 9.86 11.59 -5.83
CA GLU A 227 10.83 12.66 -5.60
C GLU A 227 12.21 12.36 -6.16
N TYR A 228 12.41 11.19 -6.77
CA TYR A 228 13.73 10.82 -7.29
C TYR A 228 14.18 11.77 -8.41
N PRO A 229 15.41 12.27 -8.34
CA PRO A 229 15.97 13.08 -9.42
C PRO A 229 16.07 12.27 -10.70
N ALA A 230 15.94 12.93 -11.85
CA ALA A 230 16.25 12.31 -13.14
C ALA A 230 17.71 11.86 -13.16
N ALA A 231 18.00 10.79 -13.92
CA ALA A 231 19.38 10.41 -14.22
C ALA A 231 20.05 11.48 -15.10
N GLU A 232 21.31 11.82 -14.80
CA GLU A 232 22.13 12.69 -15.62
C GLU A 232 22.97 11.88 -16.63
#